data_93e0c0fe63c5e35a98bce9ae69798321
#
_entry.id   93e0c0fe63c5e35a98bce9ae69798321
#
_cell.length_a   1.000
_cell.length_b   1.000
_cell.length_c   1.000
_cell.angle_alpha   90.00
_cell.angle_beta   90.00
_cell.angle_gamma   90.00
#
_symmetry.space_group_name_H-M   'P 1'
#
loop_
_entity.id
_entity.type
_entity.pdbx_description
1 polymer ?
#
loop_
_entity_poly.entity_id
_entity_poly.type
_entity_poly.pdbx_seq_one_letter_code
_entity_poly.pdbx_strand_id
1 'polypeptide(L)'
;MLIYLTKKDCELFDMDQFSTLTEQEFTTFAMTHPAGNFLETPEMKHLLERRGWHCEYVGVKREGQLIAACILSKKKVKIGYAFDIDGGILMDYTDKKCIEAFFTGLKKYVKKNDGLYLTFTPNKQICLRDFNGGEVEKVNQETFDYFTSIGFEHQGFDVHNFDGAPRWLFVKDMAGLTEEDLWKSYGKDAKYDIKKTWEYGVP
;
A
#
# COMPACT_ATOMS: atom_id res chain seq x y z
N MET A 1 -7.09 -30.41 7.81
CA MET A 1 -7.46 -30.90 6.46
C MET A 1 -6.20 -30.94 5.63
N LEU A 2 -5.70 -32.12 5.28
CA LEU A 2 -4.54 -32.29 4.39
C LEU A 2 -5.02 -32.08 2.96
N ILE A 3 -4.48 -31.05 2.30
CA ILE A 3 -4.71 -30.85 0.86
C ILE A 3 -3.57 -31.55 0.14
N TYR A 4 -3.87 -32.61 -0.60
CA TYR A 4 -2.93 -33.22 -1.54
C TYR A 4 -2.84 -32.32 -2.78
N LEU A 5 -1.68 -31.74 -3.02
CA LEU A 5 -1.38 -31.02 -4.26
C LEU A 5 -1.34 -32.02 -5.40
N THR A 6 -2.20 -31.87 -6.40
CA THR A 6 -2.18 -32.67 -7.62
C THR A 6 -1.14 -32.09 -8.60
N LYS A 7 -0.69 -32.90 -9.59
CA LYS A 7 0.25 -32.43 -10.60
C LYS A 7 -0.26 -31.22 -11.41
N LYS A 8 -1.58 -31.07 -11.49
CA LYS A 8 -2.25 -29.93 -12.14
C LYS A 8 -2.14 -28.63 -11.32
N ASP A 9 -2.03 -28.74 -9.99
CA ASP A 9 -1.78 -27.60 -9.12
C ASP A 9 -0.35 -27.08 -9.23
N CYS A 10 0.62 -27.94 -9.62
CA CYS A 10 2.02 -27.55 -9.88
C CYS A 10 2.19 -26.77 -11.18
N GLU A 11 1.43 -27.08 -12.25
CA GLU A 11 1.56 -26.38 -13.55
C GLU A 11 0.93 -24.96 -13.52
N LEU A 12 -0.03 -24.70 -12.62
CA LEU A 12 -0.59 -23.34 -12.37
C LEU A 12 0.33 -22.46 -11.51
N PHE A 13 1.28 -23.08 -10.78
CA PHE A 13 2.22 -22.37 -9.90
C PHE A 13 3.46 -21.82 -10.61
N ASP A 14 3.69 -22.17 -11.88
CA ASP A 14 4.91 -21.79 -12.61
C ASP A 14 4.82 -20.42 -13.29
N MET A 15 3.62 -19.82 -13.34
CA MET A 15 3.41 -18.54 -14.04
C MET A 15 3.54 -17.29 -13.17
N ASP A 16 3.17 -17.34 -11.89
CA ASP A 16 3.19 -16.20 -10.97
C ASP A 16 4.13 -16.48 -9.78
N GLN A 17 5.33 -15.89 -9.78
CA GLN A 17 6.36 -16.14 -8.77
C GLN A 17 6.55 -14.98 -7.82
N PHE A 18 6.28 -15.22 -6.52
CA PHE A 18 6.60 -14.26 -5.45
C PHE A 18 8.10 -14.32 -5.12
N SER A 19 8.74 -13.14 -5.08
CA SER A 19 10.17 -13.02 -4.76
C SER A 19 10.50 -11.68 -4.11
N THR A 20 11.68 -11.61 -3.50
CA THR A 20 12.32 -10.33 -3.19
C THR A 20 12.82 -9.70 -4.48
N LEU A 21 12.82 -8.37 -4.51
CA LEU A 21 13.20 -7.56 -5.66
C LEU A 21 14.45 -6.73 -5.35
N THR A 22 15.18 -6.38 -6.39
CA THR A 22 16.19 -5.33 -6.30
C THR A 22 15.52 -3.95 -6.26
N GLU A 23 16.21 -2.96 -5.72
CA GLU A 23 15.72 -1.58 -5.70
C GLU A 23 15.44 -1.06 -7.11
N GLN A 24 16.26 -1.42 -8.09
CA GLN A 24 16.07 -1.01 -9.47
C GLN A 24 14.79 -1.59 -10.09
N GLU A 25 14.52 -2.88 -9.87
CA GLU A 25 13.28 -3.52 -10.36
C GLU A 25 12.06 -2.86 -9.75
N PHE A 26 12.08 -2.67 -8.42
CA PHE A 26 10.99 -2.04 -7.71
C PHE A 26 10.76 -0.60 -8.19
N THR A 27 11.80 0.23 -8.23
CA THR A 27 11.70 1.64 -8.61
C THR A 27 11.17 1.79 -10.02
N THR A 28 11.69 1.01 -10.98
CA THR A 28 11.22 1.05 -12.37
C THR A 28 9.73 0.74 -12.46
N PHE A 29 9.26 -0.25 -11.70
CA PHE A 29 7.84 -0.62 -11.66
C PHE A 29 6.99 0.43 -10.96
N ALA A 30 7.41 0.89 -9.78
CA ALA A 30 6.65 1.83 -8.96
C ALA A 30 6.45 3.20 -9.65
N MET A 31 7.46 3.71 -10.35
CA MET A 31 7.38 4.98 -11.08
C MET A 31 6.38 4.97 -12.24
N THR A 32 6.11 3.81 -12.82
CA THR A 32 5.20 3.67 -13.96
C THR A 32 3.83 3.14 -13.58
N HIS A 33 3.66 2.64 -12.35
CA HIS A 33 2.41 2.04 -11.89
C HIS A 33 1.35 3.12 -11.58
N PRO A 34 0.10 2.99 -12.08
CA PRO A 34 -0.96 4.00 -11.87
C PRO A 34 -1.30 4.28 -10.40
N ALA A 35 -1.10 3.29 -9.52
CA ALA A 35 -1.29 3.43 -8.07
C ALA A 35 -0.01 3.83 -7.33
N GLY A 36 1.05 4.21 -8.05
CA GLY A 36 2.30 4.69 -7.46
C GLY A 36 2.05 5.86 -6.52
N ASN A 37 2.69 5.84 -5.35
CA ASN A 37 2.54 6.88 -4.34
C ASN A 37 3.85 7.03 -3.56
N PHE A 38 3.95 8.09 -2.75
CA PHE A 38 5.19 8.44 -2.05
C PHE A 38 5.60 7.42 -0.96
N LEU A 39 4.65 6.62 -0.45
CA LEU A 39 4.94 5.56 0.53
C LEU A 39 5.64 4.36 -0.12
N GLU A 40 5.48 4.19 -1.43
CA GLU A 40 6.10 3.14 -2.23
C GLU A 40 7.29 3.70 -3.04
N THR A 41 8.24 4.35 -2.34
CA THR A 41 9.46 4.91 -2.92
C THR A 41 10.72 4.44 -2.17
N PRO A 42 11.90 4.42 -2.81
CA PRO A 42 13.16 4.12 -2.12
C PRO A 42 13.43 5.06 -0.95
N GLU A 43 13.07 6.33 -1.07
CA GLU A 43 13.22 7.34 -0.01
C GLU A 43 12.41 6.97 1.23
N MET A 44 11.18 6.47 1.04
CA MET A 44 10.35 6.00 2.15
C MET A 44 10.96 4.77 2.81
N LYS A 45 11.44 3.80 2.03
CA LYS A 45 12.16 2.63 2.57
C LYS A 45 13.33 3.09 3.44
N HIS A 46 14.18 4.00 2.95
CA HIS A 46 15.31 4.53 3.71
C HIS A 46 14.86 5.29 4.98
N LEU A 47 13.73 5.99 4.93
CA LEU A 47 13.15 6.64 6.11
C LEU A 47 12.72 5.61 7.16
N LEU A 48 12.03 4.55 6.75
CA LEU A 48 11.61 3.46 7.64
C LEU A 48 12.82 2.76 8.27
N GLU A 49 13.86 2.49 7.49
CA GLU A 49 15.11 1.89 7.99
C GLU A 49 15.79 2.77 9.04
N ARG A 50 15.85 4.09 8.83
CA ARG A 50 16.35 5.03 9.85
C ARG A 50 15.49 5.07 11.12
N ARG A 51 14.21 4.70 11.03
CA ARG A 51 13.29 4.55 12.17
C ARG A 51 13.36 3.17 12.83
N GLY A 52 14.31 2.32 12.41
CA GLY A 52 14.56 1.02 13.00
C GLY A 52 13.70 -0.12 12.47
N TRP A 53 13.06 0.07 11.32
CA TRP A 53 12.42 -1.00 10.57
C TRP A 53 13.46 -1.69 9.68
N HIS A 54 13.24 -2.96 9.40
CA HIS A 54 13.95 -3.67 8.35
C HIS A 54 13.03 -3.81 7.14
N CYS A 55 13.44 -3.28 5.99
CA CYS A 55 12.58 -3.17 4.82
C CYS A 55 13.16 -3.94 3.63
N GLU A 56 12.27 -4.60 2.89
CA GLU A 56 12.60 -5.33 1.66
C GLU A 56 11.58 -4.97 0.59
N TYR A 57 12.02 -4.97 -0.66
CA TYR A 57 11.10 -4.93 -1.78
C TYR A 57 10.68 -6.36 -2.11
N VAL A 58 9.37 -6.58 -2.22
CA VAL A 58 8.80 -7.88 -2.58
C VAL A 58 7.79 -7.70 -3.70
N GLY A 59 7.60 -8.75 -4.49
CA GLY A 59 6.67 -8.67 -5.60
C GLY A 59 6.37 -10.02 -6.24
N VAL A 60 5.49 -9.99 -7.24
CA VAL A 60 5.14 -11.14 -8.06
C VAL A 60 5.54 -10.87 -9.50
N LYS A 61 6.21 -11.84 -10.10
CA LYS A 61 6.53 -11.86 -11.52
C LYS A 61 5.69 -12.92 -12.24
N ARG A 62 5.10 -12.53 -13.36
CA ARG A 62 4.42 -13.42 -14.33
C ARG A 62 5.26 -13.43 -15.60
N GLU A 63 5.71 -14.62 -16.02
CA GLU A 63 6.56 -14.79 -17.21
C GLU A 63 7.78 -13.84 -17.19
N GLY A 64 8.36 -13.62 -16.01
CA GLY A 64 9.51 -12.75 -15.82
C GLY A 64 9.18 -11.24 -15.71
N GLN A 65 7.96 -10.82 -15.99
CA GLN A 65 7.53 -9.43 -15.84
C GLN A 65 6.95 -9.17 -14.47
N LEU A 66 7.35 -8.08 -13.83
CA LEU A 66 6.82 -7.67 -12.54
C LEU A 66 5.38 -7.15 -12.70
N ILE A 67 4.45 -7.76 -11.98
CA ILE A 67 3.01 -7.43 -12.01
C ILE A 67 2.46 -6.95 -10.67
N ALA A 68 3.20 -7.16 -9.59
CA ALA A 68 2.86 -6.64 -8.27
C ALA A 68 4.13 -6.37 -7.47
N ALA A 69 4.15 -5.29 -6.69
CA ALA A 69 5.27 -4.97 -5.82
C ALA A 69 4.83 -4.11 -4.63
N CYS A 70 5.57 -4.20 -3.53
CA CYS A 70 5.45 -3.29 -2.39
C CYS A 70 6.74 -3.25 -1.56
N ILE A 71 6.81 -2.28 -0.66
CA ILE A 71 7.76 -2.26 0.44
C ILE A 71 7.18 -3.08 1.59
N LEU A 72 7.85 -4.17 1.94
CA LEU A 72 7.54 -4.99 3.09
C LEU A 72 8.47 -4.61 4.24
N SER A 73 7.92 -4.04 5.28
CA SER A 73 8.67 -3.67 6.48
C SER A 73 8.45 -4.69 7.60
N LYS A 74 9.46 -4.91 8.43
CA LYS A 74 9.36 -5.74 9.63
C LYS A 74 10.07 -5.11 10.81
N LYS A 75 9.53 -5.31 12.00
CA LYS A 75 10.11 -4.87 13.27
C LYS A 75 10.09 -5.99 14.29
N LYS A 76 11.18 -6.11 15.04
CA LYS A 76 11.25 -7.13 16.10
C LYS A 76 10.28 -6.77 17.24
N VAL A 77 9.52 -7.74 17.67
CA VAL A 77 8.67 -7.68 18.86
C VAL A 77 9.18 -8.69 19.90
N LYS A 78 8.50 -8.85 21.03
CA LYS A 78 8.97 -9.74 22.11
C LYS A 78 9.28 -11.15 21.64
N ILE A 79 8.46 -11.69 20.74
CA ILE A 79 8.61 -13.04 20.19
C ILE A 79 8.41 -12.94 18.67
N GLY A 80 9.51 -13.00 17.87
CA GLY A 80 9.41 -12.94 16.40
C GLY A 80 9.32 -11.52 15.84
N TYR A 81 8.62 -11.36 14.73
CA TYR A 81 8.52 -10.10 13.99
C TYR A 81 7.07 -9.73 13.67
N ALA A 82 6.78 -8.44 13.77
CA ALA A 82 5.60 -7.82 13.15
C ALA A 82 5.97 -7.37 11.75
N PHE A 83 5.15 -7.71 10.77
CA PHE A 83 5.29 -7.28 9.37
C PHE A 83 4.23 -6.27 9.01
N ASP A 84 4.56 -5.34 8.14
CA ASP A 84 3.67 -4.28 7.71
C ASP A 84 3.88 -3.86 6.26
N ILE A 85 2.78 -3.48 5.57
CA ILE A 85 2.74 -2.86 4.25
C ILE A 85 1.86 -1.61 4.36
N ASP A 86 2.47 -0.44 4.48
CA ASP A 86 1.78 0.82 4.74
C ASP A 86 1.31 1.53 3.45
N GLY A 87 2.11 1.49 2.40
CA GLY A 87 1.83 2.18 1.13
C GLY A 87 0.83 1.49 0.20
N GLY A 88 0.32 0.34 0.60
CA GLY A 88 -0.46 -0.56 -0.25
C GLY A 88 0.42 -1.47 -1.09
N ILE A 89 -0.21 -2.23 -1.98
CA ILE A 89 0.50 -3.07 -2.93
C ILE A 89 0.23 -2.50 -4.31
N LEU A 90 1.28 -2.20 -5.03
CA LEU A 90 1.19 -1.77 -6.43
C LEU A 90 0.81 -2.99 -7.28
N MET A 91 -0.47 -3.17 -7.55
CA MET A 91 -1.01 -4.27 -8.35
C MET A 91 -2.36 -3.92 -8.94
N ASP A 92 -2.79 -4.69 -9.93
CA ASP A 92 -4.17 -4.68 -10.37
C ASP A 92 -5.03 -5.52 -9.41
N TYR A 93 -5.84 -4.86 -8.58
CA TYR A 93 -6.73 -5.52 -7.63
C TYR A 93 -7.95 -6.22 -8.28
N THR A 94 -8.08 -6.18 -9.60
CA THR A 94 -9.06 -6.98 -10.36
C THR A 94 -8.49 -8.32 -10.80
N ASP A 95 -7.15 -8.46 -10.85
CA ASP A 95 -6.47 -9.72 -11.16
C ASP A 95 -6.40 -10.63 -9.93
N LYS A 96 -7.45 -11.43 -9.73
CA LYS A 96 -7.56 -12.37 -8.60
C LYS A 96 -6.41 -13.37 -8.54
N LYS A 97 -5.85 -13.78 -9.69
CA LYS A 97 -4.70 -14.70 -9.72
C LYS A 97 -3.44 -14.03 -9.17
N CYS A 98 -3.18 -12.80 -9.57
CA CYS A 98 -2.07 -12.02 -9.05
C CYS A 98 -2.20 -11.83 -7.53
N ILE A 99 -3.40 -11.46 -7.03
CA ILE A 99 -3.65 -11.28 -5.59
C ILE A 99 -3.39 -12.60 -4.84
N GLU A 100 -3.92 -13.72 -5.33
CA GLU A 100 -3.75 -15.03 -4.70
C GLU A 100 -2.27 -15.44 -4.65
N ALA A 101 -1.55 -15.30 -5.75
CA ALA A 101 -0.11 -15.59 -5.83
C ALA A 101 0.68 -14.72 -4.86
N PHE A 102 0.39 -13.41 -4.82
CA PHE A 102 1.05 -12.46 -3.94
C PHE A 102 0.85 -12.84 -2.48
N PHE A 103 -0.38 -12.98 -2.01
CA PHE A 103 -0.64 -13.26 -0.59
C PHE A 103 -0.26 -14.68 -0.18
N THR A 104 -0.33 -15.65 -1.08
CA THR A 104 0.18 -17.01 -0.81
C THR A 104 1.71 -16.99 -0.62
N GLY A 105 2.43 -16.30 -1.50
CA GLY A 105 3.87 -16.14 -1.40
C GLY A 105 4.26 -15.34 -0.16
N LEU A 106 3.60 -14.23 0.08
CA LEU A 106 3.83 -13.36 1.23
C LEU A 106 3.61 -14.09 2.56
N LYS A 107 2.52 -14.86 2.71
CA LYS A 107 2.25 -15.67 3.91
C LYS A 107 3.36 -16.70 4.16
N LYS A 108 3.86 -17.35 3.12
CA LYS A 108 5.00 -18.28 3.23
C LYS A 108 6.28 -17.54 3.64
N TYR A 109 6.52 -16.39 3.03
CA TYR A 109 7.67 -15.55 3.33
C TYR A 109 7.66 -15.06 4.79
N VAL A 110 6.55 -14.49 5.25
CA VAL A 110 6.37 -14.02 6.63
C VAL A 110 6.60 -15.14 7.64
N LYS A 111 5.99 -16.33 7.41
CA LYS A 111 6.21 -17.50 8.27
C LYS A 111 7.67 -17.96 8.32
N LYS A 112 8.35 -17.99 7.17
CA LYS A 112 9.77 -18.38 7.09
C LYS A 112 10.69 -17.41 7.84
N ASN A 113 10.27 -16.16 8.00
CA ASN A 113 11.02 -15.09 8.67
C ASN A 113 10.50 -14.80 10.09
N ASP A 114 9.98 -15.79 10.81
CA ASP A 114 9.50 -15.70 12.18
C ASP A 114 8.42 -14.62 12.39
N GLY A 115 7.61 -14.37 11.36
CA GLY A 115 6.50 -13.41 11.43
C GLY A 115 5.33 -13.93 12.26
N LEU A 116 4.87 -13.12 13.17
CA LEU A 116 3.73 -13.40 14.03
C LEU A 116 2.42 -12.94 13.39
N TYR A 117 2.45 -11.77 12.79
CA TYR A 117 1.32 -11.18 12.07
C TYR A 117 1.82 -10.26 10.96
N LEU A 118 0.91 -9.98 10.06
CA LEU A 118 1.09 -9.02 8.97
C LEU A 118 -0.09 -8.05 9.00
N THR A 119 0.21 -6.76 9.03
CA THR A 119 -0.74 -5.69 8.75
C THR A 119 -0.53 -5.17 7.34
N PHE A 120 -1.58 -4.69 6.68
CA PHE A 120 -1.42 -3.94 5.45
C PHE A 120 -2.57 -2.95 5.26
N THR A 121 -2.23 -1.82 4.65
CA THR A 121 -3.18 -0.79 4.25
C THR A 121 -3.31 -0.83 2.74
N PRO A 122 -4.42 -1.32 2.17
CA PRO A 122 -4.53 -1.56 0.73
C PRO A 122 -4.57 -0.29 -0.14
N ASN A 123 -4.50 0.90 0.44
CA ASN A 123 -4.61 2.19 -0.24
C ASN A 123 -5.79 2.22 -1.24
N LYS A 124 -6.93 1.70 -0.81
CA LYS A 124 -8.18 1.62 -1.58
C LYS A 124 -9.28 2.34 -0.82
N GLN A 125 -9.99 3.19 -1.54
CA GLN A 125 -11.17 3.84 -1.00
C GLN A 125 -12.29 2.83 -0.82
N ILE A 126 -13.03 2.94 0.28
CA ILE A 126 -14.24 2.13 0.52
C ILE A 126 -15.49 2.92 0.17
N CYS A 127 -15.44 4.22 0.41
CA CYS A 127 -16.58 5.09 0.28
C CYS A 127 -16.13 6.48 -0.15
N LEU A 128 -16.83 7.06 -1.09
CA LEU A 128 -16.72 8.47 -1.43
C LEU A 128 -17.73 9.26 -0.59
N ARG A 129 -17.28 10.39 -0.06
CA ARG A 129 -18.12 11.26 0.76
C ARG A 129 -18.06 12.69 0.25
N ASP A 130 -19.16 13.41 0.41
CA ASP A 130 -19.20 14.84 0.17
C ASP A 130 -18.47 15.63 1.28
N PHE A 131 -18.36 16.93 1.12
CA PHE A 131 -17.67 17.79 2.09
C PHE A 131 -18.35 17.88 3.46
N ASN A 132 -19.64 17.50 3.58
CA ASN A 132 -20.35 17.41 4.85
C ASN A 132 -20.21 16.03 5.52
N GLY A 133 -19.51 15.09 4.87
CA GLY A 133 -19.33 13.72 5.33
C GLY A 133 -20.48 12.77 4.96
N GLY A 134 -21.43 13.22 4.13
CA GLY A 134 -22.48 12.39 3.58
C GLY A 134 -21.92 11.34 2.61
N GLU A 135 -22.40 10.09 2.71
CA GLU A 135 -21.98 9.02 1.82
C GLU A 135 -22.56 9.27 0.42
N VAL A 136 -21.68 9.37 -0.58
CA VAL A 136 -22.05 9.55 -1.98
C VAL A 136 -22.08 8.22 -2.71
N GLU A 137 -21.04 7.41 -2.52
CA GLU A 137 -20.88 6.13 -3.21
C GLU A 137 -20.02 5.16 -2.40
N LYS A 138 -20.44 3.89 -2.35
CA LYS A 138 -19.60 2.78 -1.89
C LYS A 138 -18.77 2.27 -3.06
N VAL A 139 -17.47 2.17 -2.85
CA VAL A 139 -16.52 1.73 -3.87
C VAL A 139 -15.66 0.57 -3.33
N ASN A 140 -15.18 -0.28 -4.25
CA ASN A 140 -14.26 -1.38 -3.92
C ASN A 140 -14.78 -2.41 -2.89
N GLN A 141 -16.09 -2.57 -2.69
CA GLN A 141 -16.65 -3.55 -1.75
C GLN A 141 -16.18 -4.98 -2.07
N GLU A 142 -16.13 -5.34 -3.35
CA GLU A 142 -15.66 -6.68 -3.78
C GLU A 142 -14.21 -6.96 -3.34
N THR A 143 -13.35 -5.96 -3.39
CA THR A 143 -11.95 -6.09 -2.95
C THR A 143 -11.88 -6.36 -1.44
N PHE A 144 -12.74 -5.70 -0.67
CA PHE A 144 -12.88 -5.90 0.77
C PHE A 144 -13.35 -7.31 1.11
N ASP A 145 -14.42 -7.75 0.46
CA ASP A 145 -15.00 -9.08 0.65
C ASP A 145 -13.98 -10.16 0.29
N TYR A 146 -13.19 -9.92 -0.77
CA TYR A 146 -12.12 -10.81 -1.17
C TYR A 146 -11.02 -10.93 -0.09
N PHE A 147 -10.54 -9.81 0.46
CA PHE A 147 -9.54 -9.86 1.55
C PHE A 147 -10.05 -10.61 2.77
N THR A 148 -11.30 -10.40 3.14
CA THR A 148 -11.95 -11.15 4.22
C THR A 148 -11.97 -12.65 3.90
N SER A 149 -12.30 -13.02 2.67
CA SER A 149 -12.37 -14.43 2.24
C SER A 149 -11.02 -15.16 2.30
N ILE A 150 -9.91 -14.45 2.11
CA ILE A 150 -8.55 -15.01 2.20
C ILE A 150 -7.94 -14.88 3.62
N GLY A 151 -8.77 -14.49 4.61
CA GLY A 151 -8.44 -14.53 6.02
C GLY A 151 -7.82 -13.26 6.59
N PHE A 152 -8.03 -12.10 5.96
CA PHE A 152 -7.74 -10.82 6.59
C PHE A 152 -8.91 -10.35 7.44
N GLU A 153 -8.60 -9.75 8.58
CA GLU A 153 -9.56 -9.12 9.47
C GLU A 153 -9.40 -7.60 9.39
N HIS A 154 -10.51 -6.91 9.10
CA HIS A 154 -10.52 -5.45 9.06
C HIS A 154 -10.45 -4.88 10.46
N GLN A 155 -9.42 -4.08 10.76
CA GLN A 155 -9.17 -3.53 12.09
C GLN A 155 -10.06 -2.33 12.44
N GLY A 156 -11.00 -1.98 11.59
CA GLY A 156 -11.82 -0.78 11.73
C GLY A 156 -11.13 0.47 11.19
N PHE A 157 -11.80 1.59 11.37
CA PHE A 157 -11.25 2.91 11.07
C PHE A 157 -10.86 3.57 12.38
N ASP A 158 -9.57 3.75 12.60
CA ASP A 158 -9.10 4.41 13.80
C ASP A 158 -9.46 5.90 13.77
N VAL A 159 -10.12 6.38 14.81
CA VAL A 159 -10.52 7.77 14.99
C VAL A 159 -9.69 8.50 16.04
N HIS A 160 -8.88 7.77 16.81
CA HIS A 160 -8.19 8.30 17.99
C HIS A 160 -6.69 8.03 18.00
N ASN A 161 -6.20 7.17 17.12
CA ASN A 161 -4.79 6.81 17.04
C ASN A 161 -4.17 7.42 15.78
N PHE A 162 -3.18 8.28 15.95
CA PHE A 162 -2.45 8.91 14.84
C PHE A 162 -1.37 8.00 14.23
N ASP A 163 -1.18 6.81 14.80
CA ASP A 163 -0.19 5.84 14.31
C ASP A 163 -0.76 4.92 13.22
N GLY A 164 -2.07 4.98 12.97
CA GLY A 164 -2.75 4.19 11.94
C GLY A 164 -3.01 4.96 10.65
N ALA A 165 -3.48 4.24 9.62
CA ALA A 165 -3.90 4.85 8.37
C ALA A 165 -5.06 5.83 8.60
N PRO A 166 -5.04 7.02 7.98
CA PRO A 166 -6.07 8.01 8.18
C PRO A 166 -7.44 7.49 7.74
N ARG A 167 -8.44 7.71 8.56
CA ARG A 167 -9.84 7.38 8.22
C ARG A 167 -10.36 8.18 7.05
N TRP A 168 -9.94 9.43 6.93
CA TRP A 168 -10.40 10.39 5.95
C TRP A 168 -9.23 10.93 5.16
N LEU A 169 -9.36 10.88 3.83
CA LEU A 169 -8.45 11.55 2.91
C LEU A 169 -9.24 12.63 2.17
N PHE A 170 -8.77 13.87 2.25
CA PHE A 170 -9.25 14.95 1.42
C PHE A 170 -8.40 15.00 0.15
N VAL A 171 -9.05 14.83 -0.99
CA VAL A 171 -8.38 14.85 -2.30
C VAL A 171 -8.77 16.09 -3.04
N LYS A 172 -7.79 16.79 -3.61
CA LYS A 172 -7.97 17.89 -4.55
C LYS A 172 -7.37 17.49 -5.87
N ASP A 173 -8.19 17.48 -6.91
CA ASP A 173 -7.68 17.32 -8.26
C ASP A 173 -6.91 18.59 -8.66
N MET A 174 -5.67 18.41 -9.09
CA MET A 174 -4.78 19.48 -9.51
C MET A 174 -4.50 19.44 -11.01
N ALA A 175 -5.07 18.48 -11.74
CA ALA A 175 -4.85 18.34 -13.17
C ALA A 175 -5.34 19.58 -13.92
N GLY A 176 -4.45 20.19 -14.70
CA GLY A 176 -4.75 21.39 -15.50
C GLY A 176 -4.87 22.70 -14.73
N LEU A 177 -4.66 22.70 -13.39
CA LEU A 177 -4.61 23.93 -12.61
C LEU A 177 -3.24 24.60 -12.72
N THR A 178 -3.24 25.92 -12.91
CA THR A 178 -2.03 26.74 -12.76
C THR A 178 -1.75 27.03 -11.29
N GLU A 179 -0.53 27.47 -10.97
CA GLU A 179 -0.18 27.94 -9.64
C GLU A 179 -1.12 29.09 -9.17
N GLU A 180 -1.50 29.97 -10.09
CA GLU A 180 -2.44 31.06 -9.80
C GLU A 180 -3.84 30.54 -9.46
N ASP A 181 -4.32 29.49 -10.16
CA ASP A 181 -5.61 28.85 -9.88
C ASP A 181 -5.59 28.18 -8.51
N LEU A 182 -4.50 27.46 -8.20
CA LEU A 182 -4.29 26.87 -6.89
C LEU A 182 -4.30 27.92 -5.80
N TRP A 183 -3.53 29.01 -5.97
CA TRP A 183 -3.50 30.12 -5.03
C TRP A 183 -4.88 30.73 -4.80
N LYS A 184 -5.64 31.00 -5.87
CA LYS A 184 -7.02 31.54 -5.76
C LYS A 184 -7.94 30.62 -4.98
N SER A 185 -7.76 29.30 -5.12
CA SER A 185 -8.61 28.28 -4.49
C SER A 185 -8.40 28.12 -2.99
N TYR A 186 -7.27 28.58 -2.43
CA TYR A 186 -6.99 28.46 -0.99
C TYR A 186 -7.79 29.46 -0.16
N GLY A 187 -8.21 28.99 1.00
CA GLY A 187 -8.82 29.84 2.04
C GLY A 187 -7.83 30.85 2.62
N LYS A 188 -8.34 31.82 3.38
CA LYS A 188 -7.52 32.87 3.99
C LYS A 188 -6.43 32.31 4.91
N ASP A 189 -6.78 31.31 5.71
CA ASP A 189 -5.87 30.71 6.69
C ASP A 189 -4.70 29.99 5.99
N ALA A 190 -5.00 29.17 4.99
CA ALA A 190 -3.97 28.51 4.19
C ALA A 190 -3.03 29.53 3.50
N LYS A 191 -3.60 30.60 2.95
CA LYS A 191 -2.78 31.68 2.34
C LYS A 191 -1.89 32.40 3.37
N TYR A 192 -2.40 32.58 4.58
CA TYR A 192 -1.63 33.15 5.67
C TYR A 192 -0.47 32.24 6.07
N ASP A 193 -0.74 30.95 6.28
CA ASP A 193 0.28 29.98 6.68
C ASP A 193 1.38 29.82 5.60
N ILE A 194 0.99 29.75 4.32
CA ILE A 194 1.96 29.71 3.22
C ILE A 194 2.85 30.95 3.20
N LYS A 195 2.29 32.16 3.36
CA LYS A 195 3.08 33.39 3.43
C LYS A 195 4.04 33.38 4.62
N LYS A 196 3.58 32.88 5.77
CA LYS A 196 4.43 32.74 6.95
C LYS A 196 5.60 31.77 6.72
N THR A 197 5.39 30.64 6.06
CA THR A 197 6.49 29.73 5.74
C THR A 197 7.54 30.40 4.86
N TRP A 198 7.14 31.19 3.88
CA TRP A 198 8.08 31.98 3.07
C TRP A 198 8.88 32.99 3.88
N GLU A 199 8.23 33.71 4.84
CA GLU A 199 8.93 34.64 5.74
C GLU A 199 9.99 33.94 6.59
N TYR A 200 9.80 32.64 6.92
CA TYR A 200 10.76 31.82 7.65
C TYR A 200 11.78 31.11 6.75
N GLY A 201 11.78 31.37 5.44
CA GLY A 201 12.73 30.80 4.49
C GLY A 201 12.48 29.32 4.17
N VAL A 202 11.27 28.83 4.40
CA VAL A 202 10.83 27.51 3.93
C VAL A 202 10.22 27.72 2.54
N PRO A 203 10.80 27.09 1.49
CA PRO A 203 10.33 27.24 0.13
C PRO A 203 8.97 26.57 -0.11
#